data_61e08ec1773593862547e83b1a47cb9e
#
_entry.id   61e08ec1773593862547e83b1a47cb9e
#
_cell.length_a   1.000
_cell.length_b   1.000
_cell.length_c   1.000
_cell.angle_alpha   90.00
_cell.angle_beta   90.00
_cell.angle_gamma   90.00
#
_symmetry.space_group_name_H-M   'P 1'
#
loop_
_entity.id
_entity.type
_entity.pdbx_description
1 polymer ?
#
loop_
_entity_poly.entity_id
_entity_poly.type
_entity_poly.pdbx_seq_one_letter_code
_entity_poly.pdbx_strand_id
1 'polypeptide(L)'
;MSEIQLNTIEEAIEDFREGKFLIVVDDEDRENEGDFIIAAEKVTPEKINFMLKNGRGVLCAPITEERCQELELDMQVANNTSLLGTPFTITVDKLGGKCTTGVSMYDRAETILALADPKTKPSDLGRPGHINPPIWDVPDISIRSVPAPVAYFAVRVIQRLPWIWPG
;
A
#
# COMPACT_ATOMS: atom_id res chain seq x y z
N MET A 1 -13.28 24.07 -19.23
CA MET A 1 -12.76 23.14 -18.21
C MET A 1 -11.30 23.47 -18.05
N SER A 2 -10.84 23.77 -16.85
CA SER A 2 -9.41 24.00 -16.61
C SER A 2 -8.69 22.65 -16.81
N GLU A 3 -7.67 22.67 -17.65
CA GLU A 3 -6.80 21.52 -17.89
C GLU A 3 -6.19 21.12 -16.54
N ILE A 4 -6.37 19.86 -16.12
CA ILE A 4 -5.74 19.35 -14.88
C ILE A 4 -4.26 19.16 -15.18
N GLN A 5 -3.42 19.98 -14.55
CA GLN A 5 -1.98 19.86 -14.69
C GLN A 5 -1.49 18.81 -13.67
N LEU A 6 -0.96 17.69 -14.16
CA LEU A 6 -0.33 16.67 -13.33
C LEU A 6 1.12 17.06 -13.03
N ASN A 7 1.63 16.60 -11.89
CA ASN A 7 3.05 16.72 -11.55
C ASN A 7 3.91 15.81 -12.45
N THR A 8 5.19 16.12 -12.56
CA THR A 8 6.15 15.24 -13.24
C THR A 8 6.47 14.02 -12.38
N ILE A 9 6.98 12.96 -13.02
CA ILE A 9 7.42 11.75 -12.30
C ILE A 9 8.59 12.06 -11.35
N GLU A 10 9.49 12.96 -11.75
CA GLU A 10 10.63 13.37 -10.93
C GLU A 10 10.19 14.06 -9.65
N GLU A 11 9.22 14.97 -9.73
CA GLU A 11 8.61 15.63 -8.57
C GLU A 11 7.92 14.59 -7.66
N ALA A 12 7.19 13.66 -8.25
CA ALA A 12 6.50 12.60 -7.51
C ALA A 12 7.51 11.69 -6.76
N ILE A 13 8.62 11.32 -7.38
CA ILE A 13 9.68 10.52 -6.76
C ILE A 13 10.29 11.26 -5.57
N GLU A 14 10.55 12.56 -5.70
CA GLU A 14 11.13 13.35 -4.61
C GLU A 14 10.14 13.47 -3.44
N ASP A 15 8.89 13.78 -3.70
CA ASP A 15 7.84 13.83 -2.68
C ASP A 15 7.66 12.48 -1.97
N PHE A 16 7.75 11.37 -2.71
CA PHE A 16 7.68 10.03 -2.14
C PHE A 16 8.85 9.73 -1.20
N ARG A 17 10.08 10.12 -1.58
CA ARG A 17 11.29 9.98 -0.74
C ARG A 17 11.21 10.80 0.54
N GLU A 18 10.60 11.98 0.47
CA GLU A 18 10.34 12.83 1.64
C GLU A 18 9.20 12.29 2.52
N GLY A 19 8.51 11.27 2.08
CA GLY A 19 7.37 10.67 2.79
C GLY A 19 6.12 11.52 2.73
N LYS A 20 5.97 12.33 1.70
CA LYS A 20 4.72 13.01 1.37
C LYS A 20 3.73 12.05 0.74
N PHE A 21 2.45 12.40 0.77
CA PHE A 21 1.43 11.68 0.03
C PHE A 21 1.48 12.03 -1.44
N LEU A 22 1.35 11.01 -2.26
CA LEU A 22 1.00 11.16 -3.66
C LEU A 22 -0.48 10.81 -3.85
N ILE A 23 -1.11 11.43 -4.85
CA ILE A 23 -2.38 10.99 -5.39
C ILE A 23 -2.06 10.43 -6.77
N VAL A 24 -2.19 9.13 -6.93
CA VAL A 24 -2.02 8.46 -8.21
C VAL A 24 -3.40 8.18 -8.78
N VAL A 25 -3.64 8.67 -9.98
CA VAL A 25 -4.90 8.46 -10.70
C VAL A 25 -4.70 7.40 -11.76
N ASP A 26 -5.69 6.56 -11.90
CA ASP A 26 -5.72 5.50 -12.89
C ASP A 26 -6.38 5.97 -14.20
N ASP A 27 -6.20 5.22 -15.27
CA ASP A 27 -6.82 5.48 -16.54
C ASP A 27 -8.35 5.32 -16.46
N GLU A 28 -9.07 6.16 -17.24
CA GLU A 28 -10.54 6.12 -17.30
C GLU A 28 -11.08 4.76 -17.76
N ASP A 29 -10.31 4.12 -18.65
CA ASP A 29 -10.67 2.82 -19.25
C ASP A 29 -10.32 1.62 -18.35
N ARG A 30 -9.66 1.84 -17.17
CA ARG A 30 -9.30 0.80 -16.22
C ARG A 30 -10.19 0.87 -14.96
N GLU A 31 -9.69 1.32 -13.82
CA GLU A 31 -10.44 1.43 -12.56
C GLU A 31 -11.12 2.79 -12.42
N ASN A 32 -10.53 3.83 -13.05
CA ASN A 32 -10.97 5.20 -12.94
C ASN A 32 -11.07 5.66 -11.48
N GLU A 33 -10.03 5.38 -10.73
CA GLU A 33 -9.93 5.65 -9.30
C GLU A 33 -8.67 6.45 -8.98
N GLY A 34 -8.61 7.02 -7.79
CA GLY A 34 -7.44 7.70 -7.29
C GLY A 34 -6.99 7.09 -5.97
N ASP A 35 -5.68 6.92 -5.82
CA ASP A 35 -5.08 6.31 -4.65
C ASP A 35 -4.21 7.30 -3.88
N PHE A 36 -4.33 7.31 -2.55
CA PHE A 36 -3.29 7.86 -1.71
C PHE A 36 -2.14 6.88 -1.60
N ILE A 37 -0.96 7.31 -2.00
CA ILE A 37 0.25 6.49 -1.93
C ILE A 37 1.30 7.19 -1.05
N ILE A 38 1.99 6.41 -0.22
CA ILE A 38 3.09 6.87 0.62
C ILE A 38 4.10 5.74 0.80
N ALA A 39 5.38 6.08 0.94
CA ALA A 39 6.41 5.10 1.25
C ALA A 39 6.13 4.43 2.61
N ALA A 40 6.12 3.09 2.66
CA ALA A 40 5.78 2.35 3.87
C ALA A 40 6.72 2.65 5.03
N GLU A 41 8.01 2.84 4.77
CA GLU A 41 9.00 3.22 5.79
C GLU A 41 8.78 4.62 6.40
N LYS A 42 7.95 5.44 5.77
CA LYS A 42 7.62 6.82 6.18
C LYS A 42 6.23 6.93 6.80
N VAL A 43 5.53 5.82 7.00
CA VAL A 43 4.21 5.86 7.62
C VAL A 43 4.31 6.23 9.10
N THR A 44 3.30 6.96 9.56
CA THR A 44 3.05 7.23 10.98
C THR A 44 1.59 6.94 11.29
N PRO A 45 1.22 6.74 12.56
CA PRO A 45 -0.18 6.56 12.94
C PRO A 45 -1.10 7.67 12.39
N GLU A 46 -0.66 8.93 12.42
CA GLU A 46 -1.42 10.08 11.93
C GLU A 46 -1.66 9.99 10.42
N LYS A 47 -0.64 9.59 9.65
CA LYS A 47 -0.74 9.39 8.21
C LYS A 47 -1.70 8.25 7.86
N ILE A 48 -1.63 7.13 8.58
CA ILE A 48 -2.57 6.02 8.44
C ILE A 48 -3.99 6.48 8.75
N ASN A 49 -4.19 7.22 9.85
CA ASN A 49 -5.50 7.78 10.19
C ASN A 49 -6.02 8.74 9.11
N PHE A 50 -5.15 9.57 8.54
CA PHE A 50 -5.51 10.44 7.43
C PHE A 50 -6.02 9.64 6.23
N MET A 51 -5.30 8.58 5.82
CA MET A 51 -5.70 7.71 4.71
C MET A 51 -7.07 7.06 4.97
N LEU A 52 -7.26 6.48 6.16
CA LEU A 52 -8.51 5.81 6.53
C LEU A 52 -9.71 6.78 6.57
N LYS A 53 -9.50 8.01 7.05
CA LYS A 53 -10.58 9.02 7.14
C LYS A 53 -10.93 9.62 5.79
N ASN A 54 -9.96 9.86 4.94
CA ASN A 54 -10.13 10.60 3.69
C ASN A 54 -10.24 9.67 2.47
N GLY A 55 -9.47 8.59 2.45
CA GLY A 55 -9.52 7.60 1.38
C GLY A 55 -10.70 6.65 1.45
N ARG A 56 -11.12 6.22 2.64
CA ARG A 56 -12.29 5.35 2.89
C ARG A 56 -12.29 3.99 2.17
N GLY A 57 -11.21 3.65 1.53
CA GLY A 57 -11.04 2.38 0.82
C GLY A 57 -10.38 1.32 1.68
N VAL A 58 -9.70 0.39 1.03
CA VAL A 58 -8.95 -0.68 1.67
C VAL A 58 -7.51 -0.24 1.86
N LEU A 59 -6.98 -0.41 3.07
CA LEU A 59 -5.58 -0.12 3.35
C LEU A 59 -4.73 -1.31 2.89
N CYS A 60 -3.95 -1.09 1.84
CA CYS A 60 -3.08 -2.09 1.24
C CYS A 60 -1.61 -1.72 1.47
N ALA A 61 -0.79 -2.74 1.68
CA ALA A 61 0.67 -2.63 1.72
C ALA A 61 1.26 -3.61 0.69
N PRO A 62 1.33 -3.23 -0.60
CA PRO A 62 1.83 -4.09 -1.65
C PRO A 62 3.25 -4.57 -1.36
N ILE A 63 3.53 -5.84 -1.62
CA ILE A 63 4.83 -6.48 -1.43
C ILE A 63 5.26 -7.20 -2.71
N THR A 64 6.55 -7.44 -2.87
CA THR A 64 7.05 -8.27 -3.97
C THR A 64 6.73 -9.75 -3.72
N GLU A 65 6.77 -10.56 -4.79
CA GLU A 65 6.58 -12.00 -4.66
C GLU A 65 7.64 -12.64 -3.75
N GLU A 66 8.90 -12.20 -3.85
CA GLU A 66 9.98 -12.68 -2.98
C GLU A 66 9.67 -12.38 -1.51
N ARG A 67 9.19 -11.15 -1.25
CA ARG A 67 8.83 -10.77 0.13
C ARG A 67 7.64 -11.56 0.65
N CYS A 68 6.67 -11.84 -0.20
CA CYS A 68 5.54 -12.71 0.12
C CYS A 68 6.01 -14.11 0.53
N GLN A 69 6.94 -14.69 -0.22
CA GLN A 69 7.54 -16.00 0.08
C GLN A 69 8.35 -15.98 1.39
N GLU A 70 9.20 -14.95 1.61
CA GLU A 70 9.96 -14.78 2.85
C GLU A 70 9.07 -14.70 4.09
N LEU A 71 7.91 -14.05 3.96
CA LEU A 71 6.95 -13.89 5.05
C LEU A 71 5.94 -15.04 5.13
N GLU A 72 6.02 -16.05 4.25
CA GLU A 72 5.11 -17.20 4.19
C GLU A 72 3.64 -16.77 4.13
N LEU A 73 3.32 -15.82 3.24
CA LEU A 73 1.97 -15.31 3.06
C LEU A 73 1.28 -16.04 1.91
N ASP A 74 0.30 -16.87 2.23
CA ASP A 74 -0.53 -17.54 1.26
C ASP A 74 -1.45 -16.55 0.53
N MET A 75 -1.88 -16.93 -0.69
CA MET A 75 -2.93 -16.20 -1.39
C MET A 75 -4.23 -16.26 -0.61
N GLN A 76 -4.99 -15.16 -0.62
CA GLN A 76 -6.26 -15.05 0.10
C GLN A 76 -7.28 -16.08 -0.36
N VAL A 77 -7.24 -16.46 -1.66
CA VAL A 77 -8.11 -17.46 -2.27
C VAL A 77 -7.32 -18.33 -3.23
N ALA A 78 -7.67 -19.62 -3.30
CA ALA A 78 -7.06 -20.56 -4.24
C ALA A 78 -7.45 -20.26 -5.71
N ASN A 79 -8.64 -19.71 -5.94
CA ASN A 79 -9.12 -19.31 -7.25
C ASN A 79 -9.64 -17.88 -7.21
N ASN A 80 -8.88 -16.96 -7.80
CA ASN A 80 -9.25 -15.55 -7.85
C ASN A 80 -10.28 -15.32 -8.95
N THR A 81 -11.48 -14.91 -8.55
CA THR A 81 -12.60 -14.60 -9.46
C THR A 81 -12.94 -13.10 -9.47
N SER A 82 -12.09 -12.26 -8.88
CA SER A 82 -12.32 -10.81 -8.89
C SER A 82 -12.18 -10.24 -10.30
N LEU A 83 -12.93 -9.18 -10.60
CA LEU A 83 -12.98 -8.56 -11.92
C LEU A 83 -11.59 -8.19 -12.47
N LEU A 84 -10.74 -7.64 -11.61
CA LEU A 84 -9.40 -7.15 -11.98
C LEU A 84 -8.29 -8.15 -11.63
N GLY A 85 -8.61 -9.26 -10.99
CA GLY A 85 -7.66 -10.31 -10.67
C GLY A 85 -6.58 -9.92 -9.66
N THR A 86 -6.75 -8.83 -8.89
CA THR A 86 -5.75 -8.36 -7.91
C THR A 86 -5.30 -9.50 -6.99
N PRO A 87 -4.00 -9.83 -6.95
CA PRO A 87 -3.49 -10.97 -6.22
C PRO A 87 -3.31 -10.67 -4.73
N PHE A 88 -4.42 -10.60 -3.99
CA PHE A 88 -4.38 -10.41 -2.55
C PHE A 88 -3.84 -11.65 -1.84
N THR A 89 -2.91 -11.43 -0.92
CA THR A 89 -2.52 -12.43 0.08
C THR A 89 -3.46 -12.37 1.28
N ILE A 90 -3.31 -13.32 2.21
CA ILE A 90 -3.99 -13.25 3.51
C ILE A 90 -3.64 -11.95 4.23
N THR A 91 -4.60 -11.39 4.94
CA THR A 91 -4.38 -10.18 5.73
C THR A 91 -3.53 -10.47 6.96
N VAL A 92 -2.78 -9.47 7.41
CA VAL A 92 -1.86 -9.62 8.53
C VAL A 92 -1.95 -8.49 9.54
N ASP A 93 -1.51 -8.77 10.77
CA ASP A 93 -1.20 -7.81 11.82
C ASP A 93 0.13 -8.15 12.47
N LYS A 94 0.90 -7.14 12.85
CA LYS A 94 2.12 -7.34 13.63
C LYS A 94 1.78 -7.86 15.02
N LEU A 95 2.50 -8.88 15.45
CA LEU A 95 2.41 -9.44 16.81
C LEU A 95 3.44 -8.81 17.74
N GLY A 96 3.07 -8.68 19.02
CA GLY A 96 3.96 -8.23 20.07
C GLY A 96 4.31 -6.73 20.02
N GLY A 97 5.32 -6.36 20.81
CA GLY A 97 5.68 -4.96 20.98
C GLY A 97 4.57 -4.16 21.65
N LYS A 98 4.14 -3.06 21.02
CA LYS A 98 3.02 -2.22 21.48
C LYS A 98 1.71 -2.51 20.76
N CYS A 99 1.71 -3.48 19.83
CA CYS A 99 0.51 -3.82 19.07
C CYS A 99 -0.53 -4.49 19.97
N THR A 100 -1.81 -4.16 19.72
CA THR A 100 -2.97 -4.66 20.48
C THR A 100 -3.83 -5.57 19.59
N THR A 101 -4.97 -5.07 19.13
CA THR A 101 -5.92 -5.84 18.31
C THR A 101 -5.68 -5.74 16.81
N GLY A 102 -4.69 -4.99 16.38
CA GLY A 102 -4.38 -4.77 14.95
C GLY A 102 -5.17 -3.64 14.28
N VAL A 103 -6.31 -3.25 14.83
CA VAL A 103 -7.26 -2.35 14.14
C VAL A 103 -6.91 -0.87 14.26
N SER A 104 -6.19 -0.47 15.32
CA SER A 104 -5.88 0.94 15.56
C SER A 104 -4.92 1.51 14.50
N MET A 105 -4.92 2.83 14.34
CA MET A 105 -3.95 3.49 13.45
C MET A 105 -2.49 3.20 13.87
N TYR A 106 -2.24 3.01 15.16
CA TYR A 106 -0.93 2.64 15.71
C TYR A 106 -0.55 1.23 15.29
N ASP A 107 -1.44 0.25 15.50
CA ASP A 107 -1.19 -1.14 15.15
C ASP A 107 -0.99 -1.32 13.64
N ARG A 108 -1.80 -0.61 12.84
CA ARG A 108 -1.70 -0.66 11.37
C ARG A 108 -0.39 -0.04 10.87
N ALA A 109 0.04 1.08 11.44
CA ALA A 109 1.34 1.68 11.12
C ALA A 109 2.49 0.73 11.46
N GLU A 110 2.47 0.12 12.65
CA GLU A 110 3.46 -0.87 13.07
C GLU A 110 3.48 -2.11 12.17
N THR A 111 2.31 -2.56 11.71
CA THR A 111 2.20 -3.70 10.78
C THR A 111 2.82 -3.36 9.42
N ILE A 112 2.55 -2.17 8.88
CA ILE A 112 3.12 -1.73 7.61
C ILE A 112 4.65 -1.58 7.72
N LEU A 113 5.14 -0.97 8.80
CA LEU A 113 6.58 -0.87 9.06
C LEU A 113 7.23 -2.26 9.18
N ALA A 114 6.56 -3.22 9.82
CA ALA A 114 7.06 -4.60 9.90
C ALA A 114 7.11 -5.29 8.54
N LEU A 115 6.11 -5.11 7.68
CA LEU A 115 6.13 -5.65 6.31
C LEU A 115 7.33 -5.10 5.52
N ALA A 116 7.68 -3.82 5.75
CA ALA A 116 8.81 -3.15 5.11
C ALA A 116 10.18 -3.51 5.71
N ASP A 117 10.24 -3.96 6.97
CA ASP A 117 11.51 -4.30 7.62
C ASP A 117 11.99 -5.69 7.16
N PRO A 118 13.17 -5.80 6.51
CA PRO A 118 13.71 -7.09 6.05
C PRO A 118 14.01 -8.06 7.20
N LYS A 119 14.05 -7.60 8.44
CA LYS A 119 14.28 -8.45 9.61
C LYS A 119 13.01 -9.13 10.13
N THR A 120 11.84 -8.70 9.69
CA THR A 120 10.56 -9.29 10.10
C THR A 120 10.46 -10.73 9.60
N LYS A 121 10.08 -11.62 10.50
CA LYS A 121 9.91 -13.05 10.25
C LYS A 121 8.43 -13.42 10.16
N PRO A 122 8.09 -14.56 9.56
CA PRO A 122 6.71 -15.07 9.53
C PRO A 122 6.04 -15.14 10.89
N SER A 123 6.80 -15.49 11.95
CA SER A 123 6.32 -15.58 13.34
C SER A 123 5.95 -14.23 13.98
N ASP A 124 6.38 -13.11 13.37
CA ASP A 124 6.10 -11.77 13.88
C ASP A 124 4.75 -11.23 13.38
N LEU A 125 4.07 -12.00 12.52
CA LEU A 125 2.82 -11.64 11.87
C LEU A 125 1.69 -12.60 12.26
N GLY A 126 0.60 -12.03 12.80
CA GLY A 126 -0.67 -12.73 13.00
C GLY A 126 -1.48 -12.79 11.71
N ARG A 127 -2.23 -13.86 11.51
CA ARG A 127 -3.07 -14.13 10.34
C ARG A 127 -4.41 -14.70 10.78
N PRO A 128 -5.55 -14.17 10.32
CA PRO A 128 -5.73 -12.96 9.51
C PRO A 128 -5.52 -11.69 10.34
N GLY A 129 -5.40 -10.54 9.66
CA GLY A 129 -5.22 -9.23 10.28
C GLY A 129 -5.99 -8.12 9.55
N HIS A 130 -5.50 -6.87 9.69
CA HIS A 130 -6.19 -5.67 9.18
C HIS A 130 -5.42 -4.94 8.07
N ILE A 131 -4.22 -5.41 7.71
CA ILE A 131 -3.47 -4.92 6.56
C ILE A 131 -3.56 -5.94 5.44
N ASN A 132 -3.82 -5.45 4.24
CA ASN A 132 -3.94 -6.26 3.02
C ASN A 132 -2.64 -6.14 2.21
N PRO A 133 -1.80 -7.17 2.15
CA PRO A 133 -0.63 -7.19 1.28
C PRO A 133 -0.95 -7.84 -0.08
N PRO A 134 -1.29 -7.07 -1.12
CA PRO A 134 -1.35 -7.63 -2.46
C PRO A 134 0.08 -7.87 -2.97
N ILE A 135 0.26 -8.90 -3.80
CA ILE A 135 1.50 -9.07 -4.54
C ILE A 135 1.51 -8.02 -5.65
N TRP A 136 2.55 -7.22 -5.68
CA TRP A 136 2.81 -6.31 -6.77
C TRP A 136 3.98 -6.85 -7.57
N ASP A 137 3.66 -7.47 -8.67
CA ASP A 137 4.65 -7.75 -9.70
C ASP A 137 4.92 -6.42 -10.42
N VAL A 138 6.06 -5.79 -10.11
CA VAL A 138 6.47 -4.54 -10.76
C VAL A 138 7.11 -4.93 -12.09
N PRO A 139 6.40 -4.95 -13.22
CA PRO A 139 7.04 -5.12 -14.49
C PRO A 139 7.86 -3.86 -14.75
N ASP A 140 9.17 -3.96 -14.55
CA ASP A 140 10.23 -3.13 -15.13
C ASP A 140 10.02 -1.60 -15.24
N ILE A 141 9.21 -1.02 -14.39
CA ILE A 141 9.28 0.42 -14.16
C ILE A 141 10.57 0.62 -13.39
N SER A 142 11.57 1.16 -14.07
CA SER A 142 12.90 1.44 -13.56
C SER A 142 12.91 2.47 -12.41
N ILE A 143 12.15 2.21 -11.36
CA ILE A 143 12.37 2.79 -10.03
C ILE A 143 13.70 2.22 -9.46
N ARG A 144 14.47 1.49 -10.27
CA ARG A 144 15.85 1.04 -10.00
C ARG A 144 16.82 2.17 -9.70
N SER A 145 16.41 3.43 -9.86
CA SER A 145 17.23 4.59 -9.46
C SER A 145 17.07 4.98 -7.99
N VAL A 146 16.18 4.32 -7.24
CA VAL A 146 16.12 4.45 -5.78
C VAL A 146 16.98 3.33 -5.20
N PRO A 147 18.07 3.62 -4.46
CA PRO A 147 18.93 2.59 -3.90
C PRO A 147 18.11 1.64 -3.04
N ALA A 148 18.18 0.34 -3.31
CA ALA A 148 17.65 -0.67 -2.38
C ALA A 148 18.38 -0.51 -1.02
N PRO A 149 17.72 -0.62 0.13
CA PRO A 149 16.51 -1.40 0.34
C PRO A 149 15.29 -0.57 0.71
N VAL A 150 14.82 0.26 -0.18
CA VAL A 150 13.48 0.81 0.00
C VAL A 150 12.55 -0.23 -0.57
N ALA A 151 11.99 -1.05 0.30
CA ALA A 151 10.86 -1.87 -0.06
C ALA A 151 9.78 -0.92 -0.60
N TYR A 152 9.41 -1.08 -1.85
CA TYR A 152 8.41 -0.26 -2.53
C TYR A 152 7.02 -0.59 -2.00
N PHE A 153 6.78 -0.22 -0.75
CA PHE A 153 5.48 -0.39 -0.14
C PHE A 153 4.73 0.92 -0.30
N ALA A 154 3.84 0.95 -1.25
CA ALA A 154 2.83 1.97 -1.32
C ALA A 154 1.67 1.56 -0.41
N VAL A 155 1.28 2.42 0.49
CA VAL A 155 0.01 2.23 1.19
C VAL A 155 -1.06 2.83 0.31
N ARG A 156 -1.86 1.97 -0.31
CA ARG A 156 -2.92 2.33 -1.24
C ARG A 156 -4.26 2.39 -0.51
N VAL A 157 -4.99 3.48 -0.70
CA VAL A 157 -6.40 3.57 -0.31
C VAL A 157 -7.20 3.87 -1.56
N ILE A 158 -7.91 2.88 -2.04
CA ILE A 158 -8.69 2.95 -3.28
C ILE A 158 -9.98 3.72 -3.02
N GLN A 159 -10.18 4.82 -3.71
CA GLN A 159 -11.46 5.52 -3.75
C GLN A 159 -11.71 6.24 -5.06
N ARG A 160 -12.93 6.11 -5.58
CA ARG A 160 -13.45 7.01 -6.59
C ARG A 160 -13.53 8.42 -6.01
N LEU A 161 -12.76 9.37 -6.55
CA LEU A 161 -12.72 10.75 -6.04
C LEU A 161 -13.82 11.57 -6.73
N PRO A 162 -14.96 11.88 -6.05
CA PRO A 162 -16.12 12.51 -6.68
C PRO A 162 -15.89 13.95 -7.15
N TRP A 163 -14.76 14.55 -6.81
CA TRP A 163 -14.36 15.91 -7.24
C TRP A 163 -13.33 15.93 -8.36
N ILE A 164 -12.78 14.79 -8.73
CA ILE A 164 -11.99 14.64 -9.96
C ILE A 164 -12.91 14.29 -11.13
N TRP A 165 -14.09 13.74 -10.85
CA TRP A 165 -15.06 13.32 -11.85
C TRP A 165 -16.45 13.87 -11.57
N PRO A 166 -16.91 14.89 -12.28
CA PRO A 166 -18.33 15.20 -12.33
C PRO A 166 -19.01 14.11 -13.18
N GLY A 167 -19.69 13.18 -12.49
CA GLY A 167 -20.51 12.13 -13.10
C GLY A 167 -21.68 12.67 -13.88
#